data_fc4ddc1a71aec4fa94ff4bea40816903
#
_entry.id   fc4ddc1a71aec4fa94ff4bea40816903
#
_cell.length_a   1.000
_cell.length_b   1.000
_cell.length_c   1.000
_cell.angle_alpha   90.00
_cell.angle_beta   90.00
_cell.angle_gamma   90.00
#
_symmetry.space_group_name_H-M   'P 1'
#
loop_
_entity.id
_entity.type
_entity.pdbx_description
1 polymer ?
#
loop_
_entity_poly.entity_id
_entity_poly.type
_entity_poly.pdbx_seq_one_letter_code
_entity_poly.pdbx_strand_id
1 'polypeptide(L)'
;FNTTSQSAAPLYSITKKALVRMTEALAVEWAGRNINVNAIAPGFFSSEMTDGMLERIGDITPTLNRKRIPTAEQMDSTLLFLLSPSSECVTGTCIKIDDGQMSR
;
A
#
# COMPACT_ATOMS: atom_id res chain seq x y z
N PHE A 1 19.49 -15.87 7.17
CA PHE A 1 18.94 -14.85 8.06
C PHE A 1 17.61 -15.33 8.63
N ASN A 2 17.64 -15.62 9.88
CA ASN A 2 16.45 -16.15 10.53
C ASN A 2 15.58 -14.99 11.03
N THR A 3 14.95 -14.30 10.11
CA THR A 3 14.07 -13.21 10.46
C THR A 3 12.75 -13.80 10.94
N THR A 4 12.52 -13.72 12.21
CA THR A 4 11.20 -14.02 12.73
C THR A 4 10.27 -12.86 12.34
N SER A 5 8.98 -13.14 12.26
CA SER A 5 8.01 -12.10 12.00
C SER A 5 8.10 -10.97 13.03
N GLN A 6 8.55 -11.29 14.24
CA GLN A 6 8.74 -10.31 15.32
C GLN A 6 9.90 -9.35 15.02
N SER A 7 10.96 -9.82 14.36
CA SER A 7 12.10 -8.96 13.98
C SER A 7 11.79 -8.12 12.75
N ALA A 8 11.09 -8.69 11.77
CA ALA A 8 10.79 -8.01 10.51
C ALA A 8 9.69 -6.95 10.66
N ALA A 9 8.70 -7.19 11.52
CA ALA A 9 7.56 -6.30 11.64
C ALA A 9 7.92 -4.89 12.14
N PRO A 10 8.78 -4.71 13.18
CA PRO A 10 9.18 -3.37 13.60
C PRO A 10 9.92 -2.60 12.51
N LEU A 11 10.84 -3.26 11.79
CA LEU A 11 11.61 -2.62 10.73
C LEU A 11 10.69 -2.20 9.59
N TYR A 12 9.77 -3.07 9.18
CA TYR A 12 8.79 -2.76 8.15
C TYR A 12 7.92 -1.58 8.55
N SER A 13 7.46 -1.54 9.80
CA SER A 13 6.64 -0.46 10.33
C SER A 13 7.38 0.87 10.31
N ILE A 14 8.66 0.88 10.68
CA ILE A 14 9.50 2.08 10.65
C ILE A 14 9.67 2.58 9.22
N THR A 15 9.98 1.68 8.29
CA THR A 15 10.16 2.01 6.87
C THR A 15 8.88 2.62 6.30
N LYS A 16 7.73 2.03 6.63
CA LYS A 16 6.44 2.53 6.16
C LYS A 16 6.14 3.92 6.69
N LYS A 17 6.42 4.17 7.98
CA LYS A 17 6.22 5.50 8.57
C LYS A 17 7.14 6.54 7.94
N ALA A 18 8.37 6.15 7.64
CA ALA A 18 9.32 7.04 6.95
C ALA A 18 8.80 7.41 5.57
N LEU A 19 8.24 6.45 4.82
CA LEU A 19 7.67 6.70 3.51
C LEU A 19 6.47 7.65 3.59
N VAL A 20 5.59 7.46 4.56
CA VAL A 20 4.45 8.35 4.79
C VAL A 20 4.94 9.77 5.07
N ARG A 21 5.92 9.92 5.96
CA ARG A 21 6.45 11.24 6.31
C ARG A 21 7.13 11.91 5.13
N MET A 22 7.86 11.15 4.31
CA MET A 22 8.48 11.68 3.10
C MET A 22 7.41 12.18 2.12
N THR A 23 6.33 11.43 1.96
CA THR A 23 5.20 11.82 1.10
C THR A 23 4.62 13.16 1.56
N GLU A 24 4.40 13.30 2.86
CA GLU A 24 3.88 14.54 3.43
C GLU A 24 4.84 15.72 3.21
N ALA A 25 6.12 15.51 3.43
CA ALA A 25 7.13 16.55 3.28
C ALA A 25 7.25 17.01 1.82
N LEU A 26 7.27 16.07 0.88
CA LEU A 26 7.34 16.40 -0.55
C LEU A 26 6.06 17.11 -1.01
N ALA A 27 4.91 16.73 -0.48
CA ALA A 27 3.65 17.37 -0.82
C ALA A 27 3.68 18.87 -0.45
N VAL A 28 4.20 19.18 0.73
CA VAL A 28 4.34 20.57 1.18
C VAL A 28 5.35 21.33 0.32
N GLU A 29 6.50 20.70 0.06
CA GLU A 29 7.57 21.35 -0.70
C GLU A 29 7.15 21.68 -2.12
N TRP A 30 6.38 20.78 -2.76
CA TRP A 30 6.02 20.93 -4.18
C TRP A 30 4.62 21.51 -4.40
N ALA A 31 3.89 21.83 -3.34
CA ALA A 31 2.57 22.43 -3.46
C ALA A 31 2.59 23.72 -4.28
N GLY A 32 3.60 24.56 -4.08
CA GLY A 32 3.74 25.80 -4.84
C GLY A 32 4.00 25.62 -6.33
N ARG A 33 4.34 24.40 -6.75
CA ARG A 33 4.53 24.05 -8.16
C ARG A 33 3.31 23.34 -8.75
N ASN A 34 2.21 23.29 -8.01
CA ASN A 34 0.99 22.56 -8.39
C ASN A 34 1.23 21.08 -8.63
N ILE A 35 2.10 20.49 -7.83
CA ILE A 35 2.38 19.04 -7.89
C ILE A 35 1.79 18.39 -6.65
N ASN A 36 0.94 17.39 -6.85
CA ASN A 36 0.41 16.58 -5.77
C ASN A 36 1.29 15.35 -5.59
N VAL A 37 1.59 15.04 -4.33
CA VAL A 37 2.40 13.86 -3.98
C VAL A 37 1.58 13.02 -3.02
N ASN A 38 1.19 11.86 -3.47
CA ASN A 38 0.43 10.91 -2.68
C ASN A 38 1.09 9.54 -2.77
N ALA A 39 0.80 8.70 -1.81
CA ALA A 39 1.30 7.33 -1.79
C ALA A 39 0.15 6.36 -1.65
N ILE A 40 0.35 5.17 -2.17
CA ILE A 40 -0.57 4.05 -1.99
C ILE A 40 0.19 2.97 -1.25
N ALA A 41 -0.43 2.43 -0.23
CA ALA A 41 0.12 1.31 0.53
C ALA A 41 -0.74 0.08 0.25
N PRO A 42 -0.42 -0.67 -0.81
CA PRO A 42 -1.18 -1.89 -1.13
C PRO A 42 -0.82 -3.01 -0.18
N GLY A 43 -1.78 -3.87 0.08
CA GLY A 43 -1.55 -5.12 0.78
C GLY A 43 -1.23 -6.24 -0.19
N PHE A 44 -1.76 -7.41 0.10
CA PHE A 44 -1.53 -8.62 -0.69
C PHE A 44 -2.58 -8.69 -1.80
N PHE A 45 -2.16 -8.53 -3.04
CA PHE A 45 -3.03 -8.58 -4.21
C PHE A 45 -2.60 -9.69 -5.16
N SER A 46 -3.56 -10.20 -5.92
CA SER A 46 -3.28 -11.19 -6.94
C SER A 46 -2.48 -10.57 -8.09
N SER A 47 -1.37 -11.20 -8.45
CA SER A 47 -0.52 -10.82 -9.57
C SER A 47 0.24 -12.05 -10.01
N GLU A 48 0.94 -11.97 -11.14
CA GLU A 48 1.77 -13.09 -11.60
C GLU A 48 2.78 -13.54 -10.55
N MET A 49 3.47 -12.58 -9.91
CA MET A 49 4.45 -12.88 -8.88
C MET A 49 3.78 -13.52 -7.66
N THR A 50 2.65 -12.99 -7.25
CA THR A 50 1.87 -13.52 -6.12
C THR A 50 1.36 -14.91 -6.40
N ASP A 51 0.83 -15.14 -7.61
CA ASP A 51 0.30 -16.43 -7.99
C ASP A 51 1.40 -17.48 -8.04
N GLY A 52 2.57 -17.13 -8.56
CA GLY A 52 3.73 -18.01 -8.54
C GLY A 52 4.20 -18.35 -7.14
N MET A 53 4.14 -17.40 -6.23
CA MET A 53 4.48 -17.62 -4.83
C MET A 53 3.48 -18.57 -4.18
N LEU A 54 2.18 -18.42 -4.46
CA LEU A 54 1.14 -19.26 -3.90
C LEU A 54 1.24 -20.71 -4.40
N GLU A 55 1.70 -20.92 -5.63
CA GLU A 55 1.96 -22.26 -6.13
C GLU A 55 3.02 -22.97 -5.30
N ARG A 56 4.00 -22.22 -4.79
CA ARG A 56 5.10 -22.79 -4.01
C ARG A 56 4.76 -23.00 -2.55
N ILE A 57 4.02 -22.08 -1.93
CA ILE A 57 3.77 -22.11 -0.48
C ILE A 57 2.35 -22.53 -0.13
N GLY A 58 1.46 -22.63 -1.13
CA GLY A 58 0.08 -23.05 -0.93
C GLY A 58 -0.87 -21.89 -0.67
N ASP A 59 -2.11 -22.26 -0.39
CA ASP A 59 -3.18 -21.28 -0.20
C ASP A 59 -3.12 -20.63 1.18
N ILE A 60 -2.91 -19.31 1.20
CA ILE A 60 -2.87 -18.53 2.44
C ILE A 60 -4.20 -17.84 2.76
N THR A 61 -5.22 -18.02 1.90
CA THR A 61 -6.51 -17.37 2.05
C THR A 61 -7.11 -17.54 3.46
N PRO A 62 -7.03 -18.72 4.10
CA PRO A 62 -7.57 -18.86 5.45
C PRO A 62 -6.89 -17.98 6.50
N THR A 63 -5.66 -17.53 6.25
CA THR A 63 -4.93 -16.68 7.19
C THR A 63 -5.24 -15.19 7.01
N LEU A 64 -5.92 -14.83 5.92
CA LEU A 64 -6.25 -13.44 5.64
C LEU A 64 -7.51 -13.02 6.39
N ASN A 65 -7.57 -11.77 6.78
CA ASN A 65 -8.68 -11.27 7.59
C ASN A 65 -10.02 -11.38 6.89
N ARG A 66 -10.07 -11.09 5.59
CA ARG A 66 -11.29 -11.23 4.79
C ARG A 66 -11.36 -12.55 4.03
N LYS A 67 -10.44 -13.47 4.29
CA LYS A 67 -10.43 -14.81 3.69
C LYS A 67 -10.47 -14.78 2.17
N ARG A 68 -9.80 -13.77 1.59
CA ARG A 68 -9.74 -13.60 0.13
C ARG A 68 -8.46 -12.88 -0.26
N ILE A 69 -8.05 -13.03 -1.51
CA ILE A 69 -6.96 -12.26 -2.11
C ILE A 69 -7.59 -11.33 -3.13
N PRO A 70 -7.55 -10.00 -2.91
CA PRO A 70 -8.13 -9.07 -3.87
C PRO A 70 -7.33 -9.04 -5.17
N THR A 71 -7.99 -8.63 -6.25
CA THR A 71 -7.36 -8.51 -7.56
C THR A 71 -6.76 -7.11 -7.73
N ALA A 72 -5.77 -6.99 -8.63
CA ALA A 72 -5.12 -5.72 -8.89
C ALA A 72 -6.10 -4.64 -9.39
N GLU A 73 -7.16 -5.05 -10.11
CA GLU A 73 -8.18 -4.12 -10.58
C GLU A 73 -8.90 -3.40 -9.45
N GLN A 74 -8.89 -3.97 -8.26
CA GLN A 74 -9.55 -3.35 -7.11
C GLN A 74 -8.79 -2.13 -6.59
N MET A 75 -7.59 -1.86 -7.11
CA MET A 75 -6.86 -0.62 -6.85
C MET A 75 -7.25 0.51 -7.80
N ASP A 76 -7.94 0.20 -8.89
CA ASP A 76 -8.19 1.18 -9.96
C ASP A 76 -8.97 2.40 -9.48
N SER A 77 -9.98 2.20 -8.64
CA SER A 77 -10.79 3.32 -8.15
C SER A 77 -9.96 4.33 -7.35
N THR A 78 -9.01 3.84 -6.55
CA THR A 78 -8.14 4.73 -5.78
C THR A 78 -7.18 5.48 -6.69
N LEU A 79 -6.60 4.81 -7.67
CA LEU A 79 -5.73 5.46 -8.65
C LEU A 79 -6.49 6.52 -9.44
N LEU A 80 -7.68 6.20 -9.91
CA LEU A 80 -8.50 7.15 -10.65
C LEU A 80 -8.88 8.34 -9.78
N PHE A 81 -9.20 8.12 -8.51
CA PHE A 81 -9.47 9.19 -7.57
C PHE A 81 -8.27 10.13 -7.44
N LEU A 82 -7.08 9.60 -7.24
CA LEU A 82 -5.88 10.42 -7.06
C LEU A 82 -5.47 11.14 -8.33
N LEU A 83 -5.73 10.55 -9.50
CA LEU A 83 -5.34 11.12 -10.79
C LEU A 83 -6.40 12.06 -11.36
N SER A 84 -7.59 12.10 -10.78
CA SER A 84 -8.68 12.94 -11.29
C SER A 84 -8.37 14.42 -11.08
N PRO A 85 -8.62 15.27 -12.08
CA PRO A 85 -8.53 16.72 -11.88
C PRO A 85 -9.40 17.23 -10.74
N SER A 86 -10.50 16.54 -10.44
CA SER A 86 -11.38 16.89 -9.32
C SER A 86 -10.73 16.69 -7.96
N SER A 87 -9.63 15.96 -7.91
CA SER A 87 -8.90 15.67 -6.67
C SER A 87 -7.66 16.54 -6.51
N GLU A 88 -7.63 17.70 -7.14
CA GLU A 88 -6.43 18.56 -7.13
C GLU A 88 -6.01 19.04 -5.76
N CYS A 89 -6.92 19.04 -4.79
CA CYS A 89 -6.60 19.42 -3.41
C CYS A 89 -6.12 18.26 -2.56
N VAL A 90 -6.05 17.05 -3.12
CA VAL A 90 -5.62 15.86 -2.38
C VAL A 90 -4.12 15.68 -2.59
N THR A 91 -3.35 15.98 -1.55
CA THR A 91 -1.90 15.83 -1.59
C THR A 91 -1.38 15.51 -0.20
N GLY A 92 -0.28 14.79 -0.11
CA GLY A 92 0.35 14.42 1.15
C GLY A 92 -0.32 13.27 1.87
N THR A 93 -1.18 12.51 1.21
CA THR A 93 -1.87 11.39 1.84
C THR A 93 -1.27 10.05 1.43
N CYS A 94 -1.37 9.09 2.33
CA CYS A 94 -1.05 7.70 2.05
C CYS A 94 -2.31 6.89 2.24
N ILE A 95 -2.79 6.26 1.18
CA ILE A 95 -4.05 5.51 1.19
C ILE A 95 -3.73 4.02 1.29
N LYS A 96 -4.24 3.39 2.33
CA LYS A 96 -4.11 1.95 2.52
C LYS A 96 -5.15 1.22 1.67
N ILE A 97 -4.67 0.31 0.83
CA ILE A 97 -5.53 -0.56 0.02
C ILE A 97 -5.12 -1.98 0.35
N ASP A 98 -5.51 -2.46 1.50
CA ASP A 98 -4.98 -3.71 2.04
C ASP A 98 -6.08 -4.70 2.46
N ASP A 99 -7.32 -4.40 2.16
CA ASP A 99 -8.45 -5.27 2.48
C ASP A 99 -8.53 -5.60 3.98
N GLY A 100 -8.05 -4.68 4.81
CA GLY A 100 -8.06 -4.86 6.27
C GLY A 100 -6.93 -5.74 6.81
N GLN A 101 -5.95 -6.08 5.98
CA GLN A 101 -4.90 -7.03 6.37
C GLN A 101 -3.78 -6.41 7.19
N MET A 102 -3.44 -5.16 6.92
CA MET A 102 -2.30 -4.51 7.55
C MET A 102 -2.66 -3.94 8.91
N SER A 103 -1.65 -3.85 9.79
CA SER A 103 -1.81 -3.21 11.08
C SER A 103 -2.11 -1.71 10.93
N ARG A 104 -2.97 -1.20 11.77
CA ARG A 104 -3.31 0.21 11.84
C ARG A 104 -2.47 0.90 12.92
#